data_5000855daa97c58a0a40eaae7af371d1
#
_entry.id   5000855daa97c58a0a40eaae7af371d1
#
_cell.length_a   1.000
_cell.length_b   1.000
_cell.length_c   1.000
_cell.angle_alpha   90.00
_cell.angle_beta   90.00
_cell.angle_gamma   90.00
#
_symmetry.space_group_name_H-M   'P 1'
#
loop_
_entity.id
_entity.type
_entity.pdbx_description
1 polymer ?
#
loop_
_entity_poly.entity_id
_entity_poly.type
_entity_poly.pdbx_seq_one_letter_code
_entity_poly.pdbx_strand_id
1 'polypeptide(L)'
;MPEAVEVRKFADIISANTLKHKITHINILKGRYAKKPFEGYNDLVKALPLTIDAINTKGKFTYITLSNETKKKKFYLFNTLGLSGGWTIKGKHKTDFAKCDKCNFMVNPTHSPDSIFTYPNMMEYITEDMQNDWFQRALNHLNVEFIIDKKIHNAKDNTYLSFYFYDQLSFGTLKAIDSDIKNSSDKTGTELLNKKLRELGPDLMDTNTNFELFKEQIQKKVNDNKPIGNVIVNQKIISGVGNYLRADALWMAKISPFRKVSNINEKELEILYDSLLSLIWGDYNFKEGKKKGLIKCKIPDDYKRNFFAYKQEKDINGNSIIKQELYEGSQKRFIYWVKQVQA
;
A
#
# COMPACT_ATOMS: atom_id res chain seq x y z
N MET A 1 4.89 -8.15 0.82
CA MET A 1 4.45 -7.37 -0.38
C MET A 1 3.32 -6.46 0.06
N PRO A 2 3.46 -5.16 -0.11
CA PRO A 2 2.42 -4.21 0.26
C PRO A 2 1.13 -4.45 -0.55
N GLU A 3 -0.02 -4.49 0.16
CA GLU A 3 -1.36 -4.50 -0.42
C GLU A 3 -2.09 -3.19 -0.08
N ALA A 4 -3.38 -3.06 -0.32
CA ALA A 4 -4.11 -1.80 -0.14
C ALA A 4 -3.89 -1.17 1.24
N VAL A 5 -3.90 -1.98 2.30
CA VAL A 5 -3.79 -1.52 3.68
C VAL A 5 -2.43 -0.86 3.93
N GLU A 6 -1.34 -1.53 3.57
CA GLU A 6 0.01 -0.99 3.76
C GLU A 6 0.22 0.28 2.93
N VAL A 7 -0.25 0.26 1.68
CA VAL A 7 -0.14 1.44 0.80
C VAL A 7 -0.88 2.63 1.39
N ARG A 8 -2.08 2.41 1.91
CA ARG A 8 -2.87 3.46 2.57
C ARG A 8 -2.23 3.94 3.86
N LYS A 9 -1.76 3.03 4.73
CA LYS A 9 -1.04 3.39 5.96
C LYS A 9 0.19 4.24 5.65
N PHE A 10 1.00 3.90 4.66
CA PHE A 10 2.13 4.74 4.23
C PHE A 10 1.71 6.13 3.77
N ALA A 11 0.66 6.23 2.97
CA ALA A 11 0.15 7.51 2.49
C ALA A 11 -0.35 8.39 3.63
N ASP A 12 -1.11 7.82 4.57
CA ASP A 12 -1.65 8.56 5.72
C ASP A 12 -0.54 9.10 6.61
N ILE A 13 0.52 8.34 6.79
CA ILE A 13 1.72 8.71 7.54
C ILE A 13 2.40 9.92 6.95
N ILE A 14 2.74 9.83 5.67
CA ILE A 14 3.39 10.95 4.99
C ILE A 14 2.46 12.15 5.06
N SER A 15 1.16 11.96 4.76
CA SER A 15 0.15 13.02 4.83
C SER A 15 0.14 13.74 6.18
N ALA A 16 0.06 12.99 7.28
CA ALA A 16 -0.02 13.56 8.62
C ALA A 16 1.19 14.43 8.99
N ASN A 17 2.34 14.19 8.37
CA ASN A 17 3.58 14.88 8.69
C ASN A 17 4.02 15.94 7.67
N THR A 18 3.56 15.84 6.43
CA THR A 18 4.13 16.61 5.32
C THR A 18 3.13 17.47 4.55
N LEU A 19 1.82 17.26 4.70
CA LEU A 19 0.82 18.09 4.00
C LEU A 19 0.99 19.57 4.29
N LYS A 20 0.86 20.38 3.23
CA LYS A 20 1.05 21.85 3.23
C LYS A 20 2.48 22.32 3.47
N HIS A 21 3.43 21.42 3.71
CA HIS A 21 4.84 21.75 3.70
C HIS A 21 5.42 21.71 2.29
N LYS A 22 6.53 22.45 2.10
CA LYS A 22 7.21 22.52 0.80
C LYS A 22 8.39 21.56 0.77
N ILE A 23 8.47 20.74 -0.26
CA ILE A 23 9.69 19.99 -0.58
C ILE A 23 10.71 21.03 -1.08
N THR A 24 11.83 21.14 -0.38
CA THR A 24 12.92 22.07 -0.71
C THR A 24 14.05 21.38 -1.45
N HIS A 25 14.31 20.11 -1.16
CA HIS A 25 15.36 19.31 -1.80
C HIS A 25 14.89 17.88 -2.04
N ILE A 26 15.41 17.26 -3.08
CA ILE A 26 15.20 15.83 -3.40
C ILE A 26 16.57 15.25 -3.72
N ASN A 27 16.99 14.26 -2.91
CA ASN A 27 18.28 13.60 -3.04
C ASN A 27 18.09 12.13 -3.45
N ILE A 28 18.76 11.70 -4.49
CA ILE A 28 18.87 10.28 -4.82
C ILE A 28 20.02 9.70 -4.02
N LEU A 29 19.74 8.74 -3.16
CA LEU A 29 20.70 8.16 -2.22
C LEU A 29 21.32 6.88 -2.75
N LYS A 30 20.48 5.91 -3.12
CA LYS A 30 20.90 4.54 -3.47
C LYS A 30 19.95 3.88 -4.48
N GLY A 31 20.23 2.61 -4.74
CA GLY A 31 19.39 1.73 -5.55
C GLY A 31 19.45 2.05 -7.04
N ARG A 32 18.43 1.63 -7.76
CA ARG A 32 18.39 1.81 -9.22
C ARG A 32 18.39 3.27 -9.65
N TYR A 33 17.86 4.16 -8.82
CA TYR A 33 17.79 5.59 -9.16
C TYR A 33 19.14 6.30 -9.07
N ALA A 34 20.12 5.77 -8.33
CA ALA A 34 21.49 6.26 -8.34
C ALA A 34 22.18 6.02 -9.70
N LYS A 35 21.78 4.94 -10.43
CA LYS A 35 22.28 4.68 -11.78
C LYS A 35 21.52 5.46 -12.85
N LYS A 36 20.21 5.57 -12.69
CA LYS A 36 19.33 6.32 -13.60
C LYS A 36 18.20 6.95 -12.77
N PRO A 37 18.16 8.28 -12.65
CA PRO A 37 17.08 8.99 -11.97
C PRO A 37 15.70 8.56 -12.50
N PHE A 38 14.67 8.63 -11.65
CA PHE A 38 13.32 8.33 -12.08
C PHE A 38 12.82 9.35 -13.11
N GLU A 39 11.90 8.94 -13.94
CA GLU A 39 11.31 9.75 -15.00
C GLU A 39 10.73 11.05 -14.40
N GLY A 40 11.08 12.20 -15.02
CA GLY A 40 10.65 13.53 -14.59
C GLY A 40 11.42 14.10 -13.39
N TYR A 41 12.47 13.42 -12.88
CA TYR A 41 13.26 13.88 -11.72
C TYR A 41 13.83 15.28 -11.93
N ASN A 42 14.51 15.53 -13.08
CA ASN A 42 15.16 16.79 -13.35
C ASN A 42 14.18 17.97 -13.42
N ASP A 43 13.00 17.76 -14.01
CA ASP A 43 11.97 18.79 -14.12
C ASP A 43 11.33 19.08 -12.76
N LEU A 44 11.12 18.02 -11.95
CA LEU A 44 10.66 18.15 -10.58
C LEU A 44 11.64 18.96 -9.73
N VAL A 45 12.94 18.66 -9.80
CA VAL A 45 13.99 19.37 -9.03
C VAL A 45 14.09 20.84 -9.45
N LYS A 46 14.03 21.14 -10.75
CA LYS A 46 14.02 22.53 -11.26
C LYS A 46 12.81 23.34 -10.77
N ALA A 47 11.68 22.67 -10.49
CA ALA A 47 10.47 23.31 -10.03
C ALA A 47 10.46 23.63 -8.53
N LEU A 48 11.37 23.07 -7.75
CA LEU A 48 11.43 23.29 -6.30
C LEU A 48 11.56 24.79 -5.94
N PRO A 49 11.05 25.19 -4.74
CA PRO A 49 10.30 24.37 -3.78
C PRO A 49 8.87 24.09 -4.24
N LEU A 50 8.32 22.93 -3.86
CA LEU A 50 6.97 22.48 -4.22
C LEU A 50 6.16 22.13 -2.97
N THR A 51 4.98 22.69 -2.82
CA THR A 51 4.04 22.38 -1.75
C THR A 51 3.41 21.00 -1.96
N ILE A 52 3.33 20.21 -0.91
CA ILE A 52 2.61 18.94 -0.90
C ILE A 52 1.12 19.22 -0.67
N ASP A 53 0.33 19.21 -1.73
CA ASP A 53 -1.09 19.56 -1.67
C ASP A 53 -1.95 18.40 -1.21
N ALA A 54 -1.67 17.20 -1.72
CA ALA A 54 -2.43 15.99 -1.40
C ALA A 54 -1.57 14.74 -1.60
N ILE A 55 -1.87 13.69 -0.80
CA ILE A 55 -1.33 12.35 -0.96
C ILE A 55 -2.50 11.40 -0.99
N ASN A 56 -2.68 10.71 -2.11
CA ASN A 56 -3.84 9.86 -2.34
C ASN A 56 -3.42 8.46 -2.78
N THR A 57 -4.32 7.51 -2.54
CA THR A 57 -4.14 6.13 -2.98
C THR A 57 -5.36 5.62 -3.74
N LYS A 58 -5.16 4.67 -4.64
CA LYS A 58 -6.19 3.79 -5.18
C LYS A 58 -5.60 2.39 -5.32
N GLY A 59 -6.07 1.45 -4.51
CA GLY A 59 -5.49 0.12 -4.39
C GLY A 59 -4.02 0.16 -4.01
N LYS A 60 -3.15 -0.29 -4.91
CA LYS A 60 -1.68 -0.31 -4.68
C LYS A 60 -0.94 0.85 -5.35
N PHE A 61 -1.66 1.82 -5.84
CA PHE A 61 -1.13 3.01 -6.48
C PHE A 61 -1.24 4.22 -5.57
N THR A 62 -0.13 4.94 -5.39
CA THR A 62 -0.07 6.21 -4.66
C THR A 62 0.27 7.34 -5.63
N TYR A 63 -0.33 8.51 -5.43
CA TYR A 63 0.09 9.71 -6.12
C TYR A 63 0.09 10.91 -5.18
N ILE A 64 1.16 11.69 -5.28
CA ILE A 64 1.36 12.91 -4.51
C ILE A 64 1.17 14.09 -5.46
N THR A 65 0.28 15.00 -5.10
CA THR A 65 0.07 16.25 -5.82
C THR A 65 0.97 17.32 -5.23
N LEU A 66 1.78 17.95 -6.08
CA LEU A 66 2.76 18.95 -5.72
C LEU A 66 2.51 20.23 -6.54
N SER A 67 2.58 21.40 -5.91
CA SER A 67 2.42 22.67 -6.62
C SER A 67 3.43 23.73 -6.22
N ASN A 68 3.69 24.65 -7.15
CA ASN A 68 4.39 25.89 -6.91
C ASN A 68 3.59 27.02 -7.56
N GLU A 69 2.83 27.76 -6.76
CA GLU A 69 1.97 28.83 -7.24
C GLU A 69 2.76 29.95 -7.94
N THR A 70 3.92 30.33 -7.40
CA THR A 70 4.77 31.40 -7.97
C THR A 70 5.26 31.05 -9.38
N LYS A 71 5.63 29.77 -9.59
CA LYS A 71 6.10 29.27 -10.89
C LYS A 71 4.94 28.76 -11.75
N LYS A 72 3.70 28.78 -11.26
CA LYS A 72 2.51 28.18 -11.91
C LYS A 72 2.78 26.74 -12.35
N LYS A 73 3.44 25.95 -11.49
CA LYS A 73 3.80 24.56 -11.75
C LYS A 73 3.03 23.62 -10.85
N LYS A 74 2.57 22.51 -11.44
CA LYS A 74 1.92 21.43 -10.72
C LYS A 74 2.46 20.08 -11.22
N PHE A 75 2.79 19.19 -10.30
CA PHE A 75 3.30 17.86 -10.58
C PHE A 75 2.48 16.78 -9.89
N TYR A 76 2.47 15.61 -10.49
CA TYR A 76 2.04 14.38 -9.86
C TYR A 76 3.24 13.45 -9.71
N LEU A 77 3.58 13.08 -8.49
CA LEU A 77 4.57 12.04 -8.22
C LEU A 77 3.83 10.70 -8.05
N PHE A 78 3.92 9.85 -9.07
CA PHE A 78 3.34 8.51 -9.07
C PHE A 78 4.26 7.54 -8.37
N ASN A 79 3.68 6.65 -7.57
CA ASN A 79 4.41 5.62 -6.86
C ASN A 79 3.65 4.29 -6.86
N THR A 80 4.40 3.21 -7.02
CA THR A 80 3.99 1.84 -6.68
C THR A 80 5.07 1.22 -5.81
N LEU A 81 4.68 0.52 -4.75
CA LEU A 81 5.65 -0.01 -3.78
C LEU A 81 6.33 -1.31 -4.22
N GLY A 82 5.81 -1.97 -5.27
CA GLY A 82 6.34 -3.26 -5.72
C GLY A 82 6.22 -4.35 -4.66
N LEU A 83 7.30 -5.11 -4.43
CA LEU A 83 7.32 -6.22 -3.46
C LEU A 83 7.87 -5.81 -2.09
N SER A 84 8.77 -4.84 -2.03
CA SER A 84 9.55 -4.49 -0.85
C SER A 84 9.66 -2.98 -0.59
N GLY A 85 9.03 -2.18 -1.43
CA GLY A 85 9.04 -0.74 -1.30
C GLY A 85 8.13 -0.23 -0.18
N GLY A 86 8.45 0.96 0.29
CA GLY A 86 7.68 1.66 1.30
C GLY A 86 8.15 3.10 1.48
N TRP A 87 7.52 3.77 2.43
CA TRP A 87 7.85 5.11 2.83
C TRP A 87 8.20 5.16 4.30
N THR A 88 9.14 6.03 4.68
CA THR A 88 9.48 6.29 6.07
C THR A 88 9.80 7.76 6.28
N ILE A 89 9.77 8.21 7.54
CA ILE A 89 10.02 9.59 7.92
C ILE A 89 11.14 9.61 8.96
N LYS A 90 12.10 10.54 8.79
CA LYS A 90 13.11 10.84 9.80
C LYS A 90 12.64 12.06 10.59
N GLY A 91 12.48 11.88 11.90
CA GLY A 91 12.08 12.95 12.79
C GLY A 91 12.09 12.52 14.24
N LYS A 92 12.24 13.46 15.16
CA LYS A 92 12.13 13.19 16.61
C LYS A 92 10.66 13.05 17.00
N HIS A 93 10.24 11.88 17.47
CA HIS A 93 9.02 11.75 18.25
C HIS A 93 9.33 11.95 19.74
N LYS A 94 8.51 12.74 20.43
CA LYS A 94 8.70 13.09 21.85
C LYS A 94 8.35 11.96 22.82
N THR A 95 7.84 10.84 22.37
CA THR A 95 7.32 9.80 23.27
C THR A 95 8.19 8.58 23.25
N ASP A 96 8.73 8.25 24.42
CA ASP A 96 9.28 6.94 24.72
C ASP A 96 8.24 5.87 24.32
N PHE A 97 8.56 5.02 23.36
CA PHE A 97 7.92 3.74 23.05
C PHE A 97 6.39 3.66 23.05
N ALA A 98 5.68 4.75 23.09
CA ALA A 98 4.24 4.75 23.00
C ALA A 98 3.82 4.75 21.53
N LYS A 99 2.89 3.84 21.20
CA LYS A 99 2.04 3.94 20.02
C LYS A 99 1.62 5.40 19.84
N CYS A 100 2.07 6.05 18.79
CA CYS A 100 1.60 7.39 18.51
C CYS A 100 0.14 7.31 18.08
N ASP A 101 -0.78 7.71 18.94
CA ASP A 101 -2.22 7.64 18.70
C ASP A 101 -2.69 8.43 17.47
N LYS A 102 -1.88 9.39 17.02
CA LYS A 102 -2.18 10.21 15.83
C LYS A 102 -1.70 9.60 14.52
N CYS A 103 -0.64 8.80 14.55
CA CYS A 103 -0.03 8.27 13.32
C CYS A 103 0.07 6.75 13.29
N ASN A 104 -0.30 6.05 14.36
CA ASN A 104 -0.29 4.59 14.47
C ASN A 104 1.09 3.93 14.24
N PHE A 105 2.18 4.59 14.67
CA PHE A 105 3.55 4.10 14.50
C PHE A 105 4.19 3.60 15.77
N MET A 106 5.07 2.60 15.61
CA MET A 106 6.06 2.22 16.60
C MET A 106 7.38 2.95 16.36
N VAL A 107 7.95 3.49 17.40
CA VAL A 107 9.27 4.15 17.40
C VAL A 107 10.29 3.19 17.97
N ASN A 108 11.38 2.91 17.25
CA ASN A 108 12.44 2.03 17.77
C ASN A 108 13.43 2.83 18.65
N PRO A 109 13.67 2.38 19.89
CA PRO A 109 14.49 3.07 20.88
C PRO A 109 16.01 2.92 20.75
N THR A 110 16.48 1.88 20.08
CA THR A 110 17.88 1.49 20.06
C THR A 110 18.76 2.36 19.17
N HIS A 111 18.20 3.37 18.52
CA HIS A 111 18.94 4.28 17.66
C HIS A 111 19.15 5.63 18.33
N SER A 112 20.30 6.24 18.01
CA SER A 112 20.72 7.54 18.54
C SER A 112 19.54 8.53 18.57
N PRO A 113 19.47 9.39 19.61
CA PRO A 113 18.41 10.39 19.76
C PRO A 113 18.18 11.27 18.53
N ASP A 114 19.12 11.30 17.60
CA ASP A 114 19.13 12.17 16.43
C ASP A 114 18.55 11.53 15.16
N SER A 115 18.15 10.24 15.17
CA SER A 115 17.67 9.52 13.99
C SER A 115 16.52 8.56 14.26
N ILE A 116 15.34 9.08 14.58
CA ILE A 116 14.15 8.25 14.74
C ILE A 116 13.44 8.16 13.40
N PHE A 117 13.37 6.95 12.83
CA PHE A 117 12.54 6.64 11.68
C PHE A 117 11.21 6.04 12.15
N THR A 118 10.11 6.50 11.59
CA THR A 118 8.79 5.99 11.90
C THR A 118 8.29 5.04 10.82
N TYR A 119 7.78 3.90 11.23
CA TYR A 119 7.23 2.87 10.33
C TYR A 119 5.74 2.65 10.61
N PRO A 120 4.97 2.21 9.61
CA PRO A 120 3.62 1.77 9.87
C PRO A 120 3.61 0.56 10.79
N ASN A 121 2.53 0.40 11.57
CA ASN A 121 2.28 -0.68 12.54
C ASN A 121 2.32 -2.12 11.96
N MET A 122 2.92 -2.35 10.82
CA MET A 122 3.25 -3.71 10.37
C MET A 122 4.18 -4.44 11.37
N MET A 123 4.74 -3.69 12.33
CA MET A 123 5.76 -4.16 13.27
C MET A 123 5.17 -4.69 14.59
N GLU A 124 3.89 -4.50 14.87
CA GLU A 124 3.25 -5.07 16.10
C GLU A 124 3.35 -6.59 16.18
N TYR A 125 3.65 -7.25 15.05
CA TYR A 125 3.66 -8.71 14.92
C TYR A 125 5.06 -9.30 14.70
N ILE A 126 6.10 -8.50 14.83
CA ILE A 126 7.48 -8.94 14.60
C ILE A 126 8.21 -8.91 15.96
N THR A 127 8.98 -9.94 16.28
CA THR A 127 9.81 -9.95 17.49
C THR A 127 10.80 -8.80 17.47
N GLU A 128 11.30 -8.38 18.64
CA GLU A 128 12.24 -7.26 18.75
C GLU A 128 13.48 -7.45 17.88
N ASP A 129 14.02 -8.67 17.82
CA ASP A 129 15.15 -9.02 16.94
C ASP A 129 14.80 -8.92 15.45
N MET A 130 13.63 -9.39 15.05
CA MET A 130 13.16 -9.26 13.66
C MET A 130 12.85 -7.80 13.28
N GLN A 131 12.37 -7.00 14.24
CA GLN A 131 12.18 -5.55 14.07
C GLN A 131 13.49 -4.86 13.77
N ASN A 132 14.52 -5.15 14.54
CA ASN A 132 15.84 -4.56 14.37
C ASN A 132 16.47 -4.93 13.02
N ASP A 133 16.39 -6.20 12.61
CA ASP A 133 16.94 -6.66 11.32
C ASP A 133 16.17 -6.02 10.13
N TRP A 134 14.84 -5.99 10.18
CA TRP A 134 14.04 -5.38 9.11
C TRP A 134 14.26 -3.86 9.02
N PHE A 135 14.38 -3.19 10.17
CA PHE A 135 14.66 -1.77 10.26
C PHE A 135 16.03 -1.43 9.65
N GLN A 136 17.08 -2.17 10.03
CA GLN A 136 18.41 -2.01 9.44
C GLN A 136 18.42 -2.27 7.94
N ARG A 137 17.69 -3.27 7.47
CA ARG A 137 17.53 -3.52 6.04
C ARG A 137 16.85 -2.35 5.34
N ALA A 138 15.78 -1.79 5.89
CA ALA A 138 15.11 -0.64 5.31
C ALA A 138 16.04 0.59 5.24
N LEU A 139 16.79 0.88 6.31
CA LEU A 139 17.80 1.96 6.34
C LEU A 139 18.87 1.78 5.27
N ASN A 140 19.30 0.54 5.04
CA ASN A 140 20.29 0.23 4.01
C ASN A 140 19.74 0.40 2.59
N HIS A 141 18.42 0.51 2.42
CA HIS A 141 17.73 0.58 1.13
C HIS A 141 16.94 1.87 0.92
N LEU A 142 17.30 2.96 1.59
CA LEU A 142 16.75 4.30 1.30
C LEU A 142 17.21 4.74 -0.09
N ASN A 143 16.24 4.91 -0.99
CA ASN A 143 16.53 5.19 -2.39
C ASN A 143 16.46 6.69 -2.71
N VAL A 144 15.43 7.37 -2.22
CA VAL A 144 15.19 8.79 -2.48
C VAL A 144 14.76 9.48 -1.20
N GLU A 145 15.39 10.60 -0.89
CA GLU A 145 15.07 11.51 0.20
C GLU A 145 14.34 12.74 -0.31
N PHE A 146 13.32 13.15 0.41
CA PHE A 146 12.58 14.39 0.20
C PHE A 146 12.68 15.23 1.47
N ILE A 147 13.35 16.40 1.41
CA ILE A 147 13.51 17.32 2.52
C ILE A 147 12.42 18.39 2.43
N ILE A 148 11.71 18.62 3.54
CA ILE A 148 10.65 19.63 3.60
C ILE A 148 11.02 20.81 4.52
N ASP A 149 10.32 21.93 4.36
CA ASP A 149 10.54 23.16 5.13
C ASP A 149 10.08 23.11 6.59
N LYS A 150 9.69 21.93 7.09
CA LYS A 150 9.30 21.69 8.48
C LYS A 150 10.52 21.40 9.34
N LYS A 151 10.79 22.27 10.31
CA LYS A 151 11.86 22.06 11.29
C LYS A 151 11.50 20.96 12.29
N ILE A 152 12.49 20.16 12.66
CA ILE A 152 12.34 19.16 13.74
C ILE A 152 12.47 19.90 15.08
N HIS A 153 11.43 19.82 15.92
CA HIS A 153 11.46 20.40 17.26
C HIS A 153 12.56 19.74 18.12
N ASN A 154 13.38 20.58 18.78
CA ASN A 154 14.48 20.18 19.67
C ASN A 154 15.67 19.45 18.98
N ALA A 155 15.84 19.54 17.68
CA ALA A 155 17.14 19.20 17.08
C ALA A 155 18.17 20.27 17.46
N LYS A 156 19.39 19.86 17.85
CA LYS A 156 20.48 20.78 18.23
C LYS A 156 20.90 21.70 17.07
N ASP A 157 20.68 21.23 15.83
CA ASP A 157 20.90 21.97 14.61
C ASP A 157 19.56 22.22 13.92
N ASN A 158 19.46 23.24 13.08
CA ASN A 158 18.26 23.57 12.28
C ASN A 158 17.90 22.42 11.29
N THR A 159 17.69 21.20 11.82
CA THR A 159 17.42 20.01 11.03
C THR A 159 15.98 20.04 10.53
N TYR A 160 15.82 19.86 9.25
CA TYR A 160 14.53 19.77 8.60
C TYR A 160 14.02 18.33 8.56
N LEU A 161 12.69 18.17 8.53
CA LEU A 161 12.07 16.86 8.39
C LEU A 161 12.31 16.30 6.99
N SER A 162 12.70 15.04 6.94
CA SER A 162 12.84 14.30 5.68
C SER A 162 11.93 13.10 5.65
N PHE A 163 11.38 12.78 4.48
CA PHE A 163 10.73 11.51 4.23
C PHE A 163 11.40 10.78 3.07
N TYR A 164 11.34 9.46 3.11
CA TYR A 164 12.15 8.61 2.24
C TYR A 164 11.31 7.56 1.54
N PHE A 165 11.56 7.38 0.26
CA PHE A 165 11.18 6.17 -0.43
C PHE A 165 12.31 5.16 -0.30
N TYR A 166 11.99 3.96 0.21
CA TYR A 166 12.92 2.83 0.28
C TYR A 166 12.40 1.66 -0.54
N ASP A 167 13.31 0.86 -1.11
CA ASP A 167 12.96 -0.36 -1.84
C ASP A 167 14.17 -1.30 -1.95
N GLN A 168 14.09 -2.43 -1.26
CA GLN A 168 15.16 -3.42 -1.22
C GLN A 168 15.34 -4.15 -2.56
N LEU A 169 14.25 -4.54 -3.20
CA LEU A 169 14.25 -5.37 -4.41
C LEU A 169 14.19 -4.55 -5.71
N SER A 170 14.07 -3.23 -5.60
CA SER A 170 13.98 -2.31 -6.75
C SER A 170 12.81 -2.58 -7.72
N PHE A 171 11.70 -3.12 -7.23
CA PHE A 171 10.46 -3.30 -7.99
C PHE A 171 9.47 -2.13 -7.85
N GLY A 172 9.62 -1.34 -6.82
CA GLY A 172 8.82 -0.14 -6.62
C GLY A 172 9.15 0.93 -7.66
N THR A 173 8.22 1.79 -7.99
CA THR A 173 8.41 2.83 -9.02
C THR A 173 8.14 4.23 -8.49
N LEU A 174 8.94 5.19 -8.92
CA LEU A 174 8.67 6.61 -8.84
C LEU A 174 8.65 7.19 -10.26
N LYS A 175 7.73 8.12 -10.51
CA LYS A 175 7.65 8.88 -11.75
C LYS A 175 7.03 10.25 -11.44
N ALA A 176 7.72 11.34 -11.80
CA ALA A 176 7.16 12.68 -11.70
C ALA A 176 6.64 13.14 -13.05
N ILE A 177 5.47 13.74 -13.07
CA ILE A 177 4.81 14.20 -14.31
C ILE A 177 4.29 15.62 -14.07
N ASP A 178 4.70 16.55 -14.92
CA ASP A 178 4.11 17.90 -14.95
C ASP A 178 2.64 17.79 -15.38
N SER A 179 1.73 18.46 -14.65
CA SER A 179 0.29 18.36 -14.90
C SER A 179 -0.13 18.83 -16.28
N ASP A 180 0.55 19.83 -16.81
CA ASP A 180 0.14 20.57 -17.98
C ASP A 180 0.99 20.30 -19.23
N ILE A 181 2.21 19.77 -19.03
CA ILE A 181 3.11 19.46 -20.15
C ILE A 181 2.68 18.12 -20.77
N LYS A 182 2.53 18.13 -22.08
CA LYS A 182 2.29 16.91 -22.85
C LYS A 182 3.55 16.05 -22.91
N ASN A 183 3.35 14.76 -22.68
CA ASN A 183 4.42 13.77 -22.84
C ASN A 183 4.57 13.31 -24.30
N SER A 184 5.46 12.33 -24.54
CA SER A 184 5.66 11.69 -25.85
C SER A 184 4.41 11.05 -26.46
N SER A 185 3.37 10.82 -25.65
CA SER A 185 2.07 10.29 -26.11
C SER A 185 1.02 11.40 -26.28
N ASP A 186 1.42 12.67 -26.38
CA ASP A 186 0.58 13.86 -26.51
C ASP A 186 -0.46 14.04 -25.39
N LYS A 187 -0.16 13.53 -24.19
CA LYS A 187 -1.03 13.60 -23.00
C LYS A 187 -0.39 14.41 -21.90
N THR A 188 -1.20 15.25 -21.26
CA THR A 188 -0.83 15.98 -20.05
C THR A 188 -0.71 15.04 -18.85
N GLY A 189 -0.01 15.47 -17.79
CA GLY A 189 0.08 14.71 -16.55
C GLY A 189 -1.28 14.47 -15.91
N THR A 190 -2.20 15.44 -16.03
CA THR A 190 -3.58 15.29 -15.54
C THR A 190 -4.35 14.21 -16.31
N GLU A 191 -4.21 14.15 -17.62
CA GLU A 191 -4.83 13.09 -18.44
C GLU A 191 -4.24 11.72 -18.13
N LEU A 192 -2.93 11.63 -17.88
CA LEU A 192 -2.26 10.39 -17.49
C LEU A 192 -2.72 9.89 -16.12
N LEU A 193 -2.85 10.80 -15.12
CA LEU A 193 -3.41 10.46 -13.82
C LEU A 193 -4.84 9.93 -13.95
N ASN A 194 -5.69 10.67 -14.65
CA ASN A 194 -7.08 10.27 -14.87
C ASN A 194 -7.21 8.93 -15.60
N LYS A 195 -6.34 8.69 -16.61
CA LYS A 195 -6.27 7.40 -17.30
C LYS A 195 -5.89 6.29 -16.30
N LYS A 196 -4.84 6.50 -15.51
CA LYS A 196 -4.37 5.52 -14.51
C LYS A 196 -5.47 5.18 -13.50
N LEU A 197 -6.17 6.19 -12.98
CA LEU A 197 -7.26 5.99 -12.01
C LEU A 197 -8.47 5.25 -12.61
N ARG A 198 -8.80 5.48 -13.90
CA ARG A 198 -9.86 4.75 -14.61
C ARG A 198 -9.49 3.31 -14.94
N GLU A 199 -8.22 3.01 -15.17
CA GLU A 199 -7.74 1.65 -15.43
C GLU A 199 -7.75 0.76 -14.19
N LEU A 200 -7.78 1.34 -12.99
CA LEU A 200 -7.88 0.61 -11.73
C LEU A 200 -9.34 0.35 -11.38
N GLY A 201 -9.64 -0.89 -11.02
CA GLY A 201 -10.95 -1.28 -10.50
C GLY A 201 -11.31 -0.56 -9.20
N PRO A 202 -12.53 -0.77 -8.67
CA PRO A 202 -12.95 -0.27 -7.37
C PRO A 202 -11.94 -0.60 -6.28
N ASP A 203 -11.75 0.33 -5.36
CA ASP A 203 -10.86 0.19 -4.19
C ASP A 203 -11.72 -0.09 -2.96
N LEU A 204 -11.48 -1.23 -2.31
CA LEU A 204 -12.22 -1.62 -1.10
C LEU A 204 -11.88 -0.76 0.13
N MET A 205 -10.85 0.09 0.04
CA MET A 205 -10.59 1.13 1.03
C MET A 205 -11.43 2.40 0.81
N ASP A 206 -12.04 2.56 -0.36
CA ASP A 206 -13.02 3.62 -0.63
C ASP A 206 -14.39 3.18 -0.12
N THR A 207 -14.95 3.91 0.83
CA THR A 207 -16.27 3.63 1.44
C THR A 207 -17.44 3.76 0.45
N ASN A 208 -17.22 4.34 -0.73
CA ASN A 208 -18.21 4.35 -1.82
C ASN A 208 -18.23 3.03 -2.62
N THR A 209 -17.25 2.15 -2.43
CA THR A 209 -17.25 0.83 -3.07
C THR A 209 -18.18 -0.10 -2.30
N ASN A 210 -19.37 -0.30 -2.83
CA ASN A 210 -20.40 -1.19 -2.27
C ASN A 210 -20.37 -2.59 -2.93
N PHE A 211 -21.19 -3.51 -2.39
CA PHE A 211 -21.29 -4.87 -2.90
C PHE A 211 -21.73 -4.93 -4.37
N GLU A 212 -22.69 -4.10 -4.79
CA GLU A 212 -23.17 -4.11 -6.16
C GLU A 212 -22.07 -3.76 -7.17
N LEU A 213 -21.28 -2.74 -6.86
CA LEU A 213 -20.11 -2.37 -7.69
C LEU A 213 -19.06 -3.49 -7.72
N PHE A 214 -18.80 -4.13 -6.59
CA PHE A 214 -17.89 -5.28 -6.51
C PHE A 214 -18.39 -6.44 -7.37
N LYS A 215 -19.69 -6.82 -7.22
CA LYS A 215 -20.36 -7.88 -7.97
C LYS A 215 -20.30 -7.62 -9.47
N GLU A 216 -20.68 -6.41 -9.90
CA GLU A 216 -20.62 -6.01 -11.30
C GLU A 216 -19.23 -6.22 -11.92
N GLN A 217 -18.16 -5.83 -11.21
CA GLN A 217 -16.81 -5.98 -11.73
C GLN A 217 -16.36 -7.45 -11.81
N ILE A 218 -16.70 -8.26 -10.81
CA ILE A 218 -16.33 -9.68 -10.76
C ILE A 218 -17.10 -10.45 -11.85
N GLN A 219 -18.41 -10.26 -11.95
CA GLN A 219 -19.32 -11.02 -12.82
C GLN A 219 -19.37 -10.51 -14.27
N LYS A 220 -18.41 -9.65 -14.70
CA LYS A 220 -18.30 -9.34 -16.13
C LYS A 220 -18.08 -10.62 -16.94
N LYS A 221 -18.85 -10.80 -18.03
CA LYS A 221 -18.82 -11.99 -18.90
C LYS A 221 -17.40 -12.45 -19.28
N VAL A 222 -16.47 -11.52 -19.43
CA VAL A 222 -15.05 -11.81 -19.70
C VAL A 222 -14.35 -12.58 -18.57
N ASN A 223 -14.95 -12.66 -17.39
CA ASN A 223 -14.41 -13.35 -16.21
C ASN A 223 -15.05 -14.71 -15.96
N ASP A 224 -16.18 -15.06 -16.61
CA ASP A 224 -16.99 -16.25 -16.32
C ASP A 224 -16.18 -17.54 -16.19
N ASN A 225 -15.27 -17.78 -17.12
CA ASN A 225 -14.44 -18.98 -17.16
C ASN A 225 -13.13 -18.87 -16.38
N LYS A 226 -12.86 -17.73 -15.73
CA LYS A 226 -11.63 -17.52 -14.98
C LYS A 226 -11.77 -18.00 -13.55
N PRO A 227 -10.68 -18.56 -12.95
CA PRO A 227 -10.66 -18.84 -11.53
C PRO A 227 -10.83 -17.55 -10.72
N ILE A 228 -11.68 -17.59 -9.70
CA ILE A 228 -11.93 -16.43 -8.82
C ILE A 228 -10.64 -15.90 -8.18
N GLY A 229 -9.71 -16.79 -7.83
CA GLY A 229 -8.41 -16.43 -7.27
C GLY A 229 -7.56 -15.55 -8.19
N ASN A 230 -7.74 -15.63 -9.51
CA ASN A 230 -7.08 -14.73 -10.47
C ASN A 230 -7.86 -13.42 -10.64
N VAL A 231 -9.18 -13.50 -10.62
CA VAL A 231 -10.05 -12.33 -10.88
C VAL A 231 -9.89 -11.30 -9.77
N ILE A 232 -9.93 -11.70 -8.50
CA ILE A 232 -9.88 -10.75 -7.37
C ILE A 232 -8.52 -10.10 -7.14
N VAL A 233 -7.41 -10.62 -7.69
CA VAL A 233 -6.09 -9.96 -7.60
C VAL A 233 -5.77 -9.09 -8.80
N ASN A 234 -6.60 -9.11 -9.83
CA ASN A 234 -6.44 -8.25 -10.99
C ASN A 234 -6.81 -6.82 -10.63
N GLN A 235 -5.81 -5.95 -10.60
CA GLN A 235 -5.96 -4.57 -10.17
C GLN A 235 -6.92 -3.73 -11.05
N LYS A 236 -7.23 -4.21 -12.26
CA LYS A 236 -8.23 -3.58 -13.14
C LYS A 236 -9.67 -4.00 -12.80
N ILE A 237 -9.83 -5.11 -12.09
CA ILE A 237 -11.14 -5.63 -11.67
C ILE A 237 -11.46 -5.16 -10.26
N ILE A 238 -10.56 -5.48 -9.29
CA ILE A 238 -10.61 -4.98 -7.91
C ILE A 238 -9.21 -4.50 -7.55
N SER A 239 -9.08 -3.22 -7.22
CA SER A 239 -7.78 -2.68 -6.86
C SER A 239 -7.44 -2.92 -5.38
N GLY A 240 -6.17 -3.15 -5.10
CA GLY A 240 -5.65 -3.28 -3.73
C GLY A 240 -5.46 -4.69 -3.23
N VAL A 241 -6.26 -5.65 -3.67
CA VAL A 241 -6.13 -7.06 -3.26
C VAL A 241 -4.83 -7.67 -3.79
N GLY A 242 -4.14 -8.39 -2.93
CA GLY A 242 -2.95 -9.14 -3.28
C GLY A 242 -3.00 -10.57 -2.73
N ASN A 243 -1.84 -11.16 -2.47
CA ASN A 243 -1.77 -12.59 -2.19
C ASN A 243 -2.30 -12.97 -0.82
N TYR A 244 -2.06 -12.14 0.24
CA TYR A 244 -2.56 -12.48 1.56
C TYR A 244 -4.05 -12.22 1.68
N LEU A 245 -4.55 -11.07 1.22
CA LEU A 245 -5.97 -10.77 1.22
C LEU A 245 -6.77 -11.80 0.41
N ARG A 246 -6.24 -12.21 -0.76
CA ARG A 246 -6.85 -13.25 -1.58
C ARG A 246 -6.96 -14.59 -0.86
N ALA A 247 -5.84 -15.06 -0.28
CA ALA A 247 -5.81 -16.37 0.35
C ALA A 247 -6.76 -16.44 1.54
N ASP A 248 -6.71 -15.44 2.41
CA ASP A 248 -7.46 -15.42 3.65
C ASP A 248 -8.95 -15.09 3.43
N ALA A 249 -9.28 -14.20 2.49
CA ALA A 249 -10.68 -13.92 2.16
C ALA A 249 -11.38 -15.12 1.51
N LEU A 250 -10.71 -15.84 0.61
CA LEU A 250 -11.25 -17.05 0.00
C LEU A 250 -11.40 -18.18 1.03
N TRP A 251 -10.48 -18.28 1.99
CA TRP A 251 -10.60 -19.22 3.09
C TRP A 251 -11.80 -18.88 3.98
N MET A 252 -11.99 -17.62 4.35
CA MET A 252 -13.15 -17.16 5.14
C MET A 252 -14.47 -17.40 4.42
N ALA A 253 -14.50 -17.14 3.12
CA ALA A 253 -15.67 -17.36 2.28
C ALA A 253 -15.92 -18.85 1.92
N LYS A 254 -14.98 -19.74 2.26
CA LYS A 254 -15.02 -21.18 1.91
C LYS A 254 -15.07 -21.44 0.40
N ILE A 255 -14.50 -20.54 -0.40
CA ILE A 255 -14.51 -20.64 -1.86
C ILE A 255 -13.15 -21.14 -2.34
N SER A 256 -13.14 -22.19 -3.17
CA SER A 256 -11.92 -22.63 -3.84
C SER A 256 -11.35 -21.54 -4.76
N PRO A 257 -10.04 -21.23 -4.69
CA PRO A 257 -9.42 -20.23 -5.57
C PRO A 257 -9.48 -20.63 -7.04
N PHE A 258 -9.70 -21.91 -7.35
CA PHE A 258 -9.78 -22.47 -8.71
C PHE A 258 -11.21 -22.47 -9.27
N ARG A 259 -12.20 -22.18 -8.45
CA ARG A 259 -13.59 -22.16 -8.86
C ARG A 259 -13.83 -21.03 -9.88
N LYS A 260 -14.52 -21.36 -10.96
CA LYS A 260 -14.88 -20.39 -12.00
C LYS A 260 -15.86 -19.35 -11.44
N VAL A 261 -15.72 -18.09 -11.88
CA VAL A 261 -16.63 -17.01 -11.48
C VAL A 261 -18.09 -17.35 -11.79
N SER A 262 -18.38 -17.94 -12.94
CA SER A 262 -19.75 -18.36 -13.33
C SER A 262 -20.39 -19.37 -12.37
N ASN A 263 -19.60 -20.07 -11.56
CA ASN A 263 -20.08 -21.09 -10.62
C ASN A 263 -20.22 -20.54 -9.18
N ILE A 264 -20.02 -19.25 -8.97
CA ILE A 264 -20.15 -18.59 -7.67
C ILE A 264 -21.48 -17.86 -7.64
N ASN A 265 -22.36 -18.23 -6.72
CA ASN A 265 -23.64 -17.55 -6.56
C ASN A 265 -23.49 -16.21 -5.82
N GLU A 266 -24.54 -15.42 -5.84
CA GLU A 266 -24.53 -14.07 -5.28
C GLU A 266 -24.24 -14.06 -3.78
N LYS A 267 -24.81 -14.99 -3.01
CA LYS A 267 -24.59 -15.10 -1.56
C LYS A 267 -23.12 -15.41 -1.23
N GLU A 268 -22.51 -16.32 -1.99
CA GLU A 268 -21.08 -16.64 -1.82
C GLU A 268 -20.20 -15.44 -2.16
N LEU A 269 -20.59 -14.68 -3.21
CA LEU A 269 -19.86 -13.48 -3.59
C LEU A 269 -19.98 -12.37 -2.54
N GLU A 270 -21.16 -12.24 -1.90
CA GLU A 270 -21.36 -11.31 -0.78
C GLU A 270 -20.48 -11.68 0.43
N ILE A 271 -20.41 -12.98 0.77
CA ILE A 271 -19.52 -13.45 1.85
C ILE A 271 -18.06 -13.16 1.52
N LEU A 272 -17.64 -13.31 0.26
CA LEU A 272 -16.27 -12.97 -0.17
C LEU A 272 -16.00 -11.47 -0.05
N TYR A 273 -16.94 -10.63 -0.45
CA TYR A 273 -16.86 -9.18 -0.31
C TYR A 273 -16.75 -8.76 1.16
N ASP A 274 -17.61 -9.29 2.03
CA ASP A 274 -17.61 -9.01 3.47
C ASP A 274 -16.31 -9.51 4.14
N SER A 275 -15.78 -10.64 3.70
CA SER A 275 -14.49 -11.16 4.15
C SER A 275 -13.34 -10.22 3.79
N LEU A 276 -13.28 -9.75 2.53
CA LEU A 276 -12.27 -8.79 2.07
C LEU A 276 -12.34 -7.48 2.86
N LEU A 277 -13.54 -6.91 3.02
CA LEU A 277 -13.73 -5.68 3.80
C LEU A 277 -13.30 -5.88 5.25
N SER A 278 -13.71 -6.97 5.87
CA SER A 278 -13.39 -7.26 7.27
C SER A 278 -11.88 -7.38 7.49
N LEU A 279 -11.16 -8.06 6.59
CA LEU A 279 -9.70 -8.18 6.64
C LEU A 279 -9.02 -6.81 6.46
N ILE A 280 -9.45 -6.05 5.46
CA ILE A 280 -8.88 -4.74 5.12
C ILE A 280 -9.08 -3.75 6.28
N TRP A 281 -10.32 -3.58 6.73
CA TRP A 281 -10.65 -2.60 7.78
C TRP A 281 -10.26 -3.07 9.17
N GLY A 282 -10.24 -4.39 9.41
CA GLY A 282 -9.72 -4.99 10.64
C GLY A 282 -8.24 -4.67 10.85
N ASP A 283 -7.46 -4.73 9.78
CA ASP A 283 -6.04 -4.38 9.82
C ASP A 283 -5.79 -2.86 9.75
N TYR A 284 -6.52 -2.14 8.91
CA TYR A 284 -6.29 -0.70 8.72
C TYR A 284 -6.68 0.11 9.95
N ASN A 285 -7.93 0.01 10.39
CA ASN A 285 -8.48 0.69 11.56
C ASN A 285 -9.74 -0.04 12.05
N PHE A 286 -9.55 -0.97 12.99
CA PHE A 286 -10.63 -1.81 13.52
C PHE A 286 -11.79 -0.99 14.11
N LYS A 287 -11.49 0.04 14.90
CA LYS A 287 -12.53 0.88 15.54
C LYS A 287 -13.39 1.59 14.50
N GLU A 288 -12.76 2.21 13.53
CA GLU A 288 -13.46 2.93 12.46
C GLU A 288 -14.23 1.97 11.54
N GLY A 289 -13.63 0.80 11.22
CA GLY A 289 -14.28 -0.24 10.43
C GLY A 289 -15.55 -0.78 11.12
N LYS A 290 -15.51 -0.99 12.42
CA LYS A 290 -16.69 -1.37 13.22
C LYS A 290 -17.76 -0.27 13.20
N LYS A 291 -17.37 0.99 13.46
CA LYS A 291 -18.28 2.14 13.47
C LYS A 291 -19.01 2.30 12.12
N LYS A 292 -18.34 2.04 11.02
CA LYS A 292 -18.89 2.13 9.66
C LYS A 292 -19.62 0.85 9.19
N GLY A 293 -19.69 -0.20 10.02
CA GLY A 293 -20.30 -1.48 9.64
C GLY A 293 -19.54 -2.24 8.53
N LEU A 294 -18.24 -1.97 8.37
CA LEU A 294 -17.39 -2.58 7.34
C LEU A 294 -16.70 -3.87 7.81
N ILE A 295 -16.77 -4.17 9.11
CA ILE A 295 -16.26 -5.42 9.70
C ILE A 295 -17.46 -6.26 10.09
N LYS A 296 -17.84 -7.18 9.23
CA LYS A 296 -18.95 -8.12 9.42
C LYS A 296 -18.48 -9.52 9.85
N CYS A 297 -17.26 -9.87 9.50
CA CYS A 297 -16.66 -11.15 9.87
C CYS A 297 -15.80 -11.02 11.12
N LYS A 298 -15.65 -12.14 11.87
CA LYS A 298 -14.76 -12.20 13.03
C LYS A 298 -13.30 -12.19 12.57
N ILE A 299 -12.56 -11.16 12.99
CA ILE A 299 -11.12 -11.00 12.74
C ILE A 299 -10.43 -11.01 14.10
N PRO A 300 -9.42 -11.87 14.34
CA PRO A 300 -8.64 -11.87 15.57
C PRO A 300 -7.72 -10.64 15.63
N ASP A 301 -7.41 -10.20 16.85
CA ASP A 301 -6.55 -9.01 17.08
C ASP A 301 -5.13 -9.23 16.57
N ASP A 302 -4.69 -10.47 16.48
CA ASP A 302 -3.36 -10.87 16.00
C ASP A 302 -3.37 -11.38 14.55
N TYR A 303 -4.40 -11.03 13.77
CA TYR A 303 -4.61 -11.55 12.40
C TYR A 303 -3.33 -11.55 11.55
N LYS A 304 -2.58 -10.48 11.52
CA LYS A 304 -1.35 -10.42 10.69
C LYS A 304 -0.21 -11.29 11.20
N ARG A 305 -0.15 -11.57 12.47
CA ARG A 305 0.80 -12.54 13.06
C ARG A 305 0.40 -13.95 12.68
N ASN A 306 -0.90 -14.21 12.65
CA ASN A 306 -1.51 -15.51 12.42
C ASN A 306 -2.54 -15.40 11.27
N PHE A 307 -2.05 -15.27 10.02
CA PHE A 307 -2.91 -15.35 8.85
C PHE A 307 -3.74 -16.63 8.86
N PHE A 308 -4.93 -16.63 8.29
CA PHE A 308 -5.80 -17.81 8.27
C PHE A 308 -5.25 -18.91 7.35
N ALA A 309 -4.78 -18.55 6.16
CA ALA A 309 -4.24 -19.49 5.17
C ALA A 309 -2.90 -19.02 4.58
N TYR A 310 -2.67 -17.70 4.47
CA TYR A 310 -1.51 -17.19 3.79
C TYR A 310 -0.20 -17.54 4.51
N LYS A 311 0.66 -18.33 3.83
CA LYS A 311 1.95 -18.79 4.35
C LYS A 311 1.89 -19.57 5.68
N GLN A 312 0.75 -20.15 6.03
CA GLN A 312 0.61 -21.04 7.16
C GLN A 312 0.74 -22.50 6.69
N GLU A 313 1.06 -23.41 7.60
CA GLU A 313 1.07 -24.86 7.36
C GLU A 313 -0.30 -25.47 7.62
N LYS A 314 -1.00 -24.94 8.63
CA LYS A 314 -2.35 -25.33 9.03
C LYS A 314 -3.21 -24.12 9.28
N ASP A 315 -4.51 -24.25 9.01
CA ASP A 315 -5.49 -23.26 9.40
C ASP A 315 -5.81 -23.35 10.92
N ILE A 316 -6.63 -22.41 11.41
CA ILE A 316 -7.01 -22.37 12.84
C ILE A 316 -7.79 -23.62 13.31
N ASN A 317 -8.31 -24.43 12.39
CA ASN A 317 -9.04 -25.67 12.68
C ASN A 317 -8.13 -26.90 12.56
N GLY A 318 -6.83 -26.73 12.30
CA GLY A 318 -5.86 -27.80 12.16
C GLY A 318 -5.80 -28.45 10.76
N ASN A 319 -6.56 -27.97 9.78
CA ASN A 319 -6.54 -28.48 8.42
C ASN A 319 -5.25 -28.07 7.71
N SER A 320 -4.67 -28.99 6.94
CA SER A 320 -3.46 -28.71 6.16
C SER A 320 -3.72 -27.70 5.04
N ILE A 321 -2.83 -26.71 4.93
CA ILE A 321 -2.86 -25.69 3.88
C ILE A 321 -1.98 -26.14 2.72
N ILE A 322 -2.52 -26.04 1.52
CA ILE A 322 -1.84 -26.40 0.28
C ILE A 322 -1.30 -25.11 -0.36
N LYS A 323 0.00 -25.10 -0.66
CA LYS A 323 0.60 -24.11 -1.55
C LYS A 323 0.56 -24.65 -2.98
N GLN A 324 -0.25 -24.05 -3.84
CA GLN A 324 -0.48 -24.52 -5.21
C GLN A 324 -0.29 -23.41 -6.21
N GLU A 325 0.11 -23.79 -7.45
CA GLU A 325 0.24 -22.85 -8.54
C GLU A 325 -1.12 -22.47 -9.13
N LEU A 326 -1.25 -21.19 -9.44
CA LEU A 326 -2.39 -20.62 -10.13
C LEU A 326 -1.87 -19.75 -11.28
N TYR A 327 -2.20 -20.11 -12.49
CA TYR A 327 -1.71 -19.44 -13.69
C TYR A 327 -2.67 -18.35 -14.15
N GLU A 328 -2.13 -17.18 -14.47
CA GLU A 328 -2.82 -16.07 -15.15
C GLU A 328 -2.08 -15.83 -16.49
N GLY A 329 -2.55 -16.42 -17.59
CA GLY A 329 -1.80 -16.49 -18.83
C GLY A 329 -0.45 -17.19 -18.63
N SER A 330 0.65 -16.53 -18.97
CA SER A 330 2.02 -17.02 -18.73
C SER A 330 2.54 -16.72 -17.32
N GLN A 331 1.84 -15.92 -16.51
CA GLN A 331 2.29 -15.57 -15.16
C GLN A 331 1.91 -16.64 -14.16
N LYS A 332 2.94 -17.19 -13.51
CA LYS A 332 2.82 -18.14 -12.42
C LYS A 332 2.71 -17.41 -11.09
N ARG A 333 1.66 -17.72 -10.31
CA ARG A 333 1.49 -17.25 -8.94
C ARG A 333 1.22 -18.42 -8.01
N PHE A 334 1.56 -18.28 -6.75
CA PHE A 334 1.19 -19.27 -5.72
C PHE A 334 -0.02 -18.79 -4.96
N ILE A 335 -0.94 -19.72 -4.65
CA ILE A 335 -2.06 -19.56 -3.75
C ILE A 335 -1.93 -20.52 -2.57
N TYR A 336 -2.32 -20.06 -1.39
CA TYR A 336 -2.44 -20.88 -0.17
C TYR A 336 -3.93 -21.11 0.07
N TRP A 337 -4.34 -22.36 0.23
CA TRP A 337 -5.75 -22.71 0.37
C TRP A 337 -5.94 -24.05 1.09
N VAL A 338 -7.13 -24.32 1.60
CA VAL A 338 -7.49 -25.51 2.37
C VAL A 338 -8.56 -26.30 1.61
N LYS A 339 -8.14 -27.40 0.98
CA LYS A 339 -9.04 -28.24 0.14
C LYS A 339 -10.26 -28.76 0.89
N GLN A 340 -10.12 -29.07 2.17
CA GLN A 340 -11.21 -29.61 3.00
C GLN A 340 -12.27 -28.55 3.36
N VAL A 341 -11.94 -27.26 3.24
CA VAL A 341 -12.79 -26.14 3.66
C VAL A 341 -13.37 -25.40 2.46
N GLN A 342 -12.60 -25.32 1.38
CA GLN A 342 -12.90 -24.47 0.22
C GLN A 342 -13.39 -25.31 -0.96
N ALA A 343 -14.67 -25.20 -1.29
CA ALA A 343 -15.31 -25.92 -2.40
C ALA A 343 -15.39 -25.08 -3.70
#